data_63a18e5a7164461ea1d30643984eb225
#
_entry.id   63a18e5a7164461ea1d30643984eb225
#
_cell.length_a   1.000
_cell.length_b   1.000
_cell.length_c   1.000
_cell.angle_alpha   90.00
_cell.angle_beta   90.00
_cell.angle_gamma   90.00
#
_symmetry.space_group_name_H-M   'P 1'
#
loop_
_entity.id
_entity.type
_entity.pdbx_description
1 polymer ?
#
loop_
_entity_poly.entity_id
_entity_poly.type
_entity_poly.pdbx_seq_one_letter_code
_entity_poly.pdbx_strand_id
1 'polypeptide(L)'
;MTNRQPLNAKQLALLNLYSNCRLSMDVFEFYQKWNVTQKQIAAICGCSISTVERWFGSPGRVPEPIYTRRLAEMDLIWELWSQIPNKIKRKLFPESSID
;
A
#
# COMPACT_ATOMS: atom_id res chain seq x y z
N MET A 1 -27.38 -14.23 16.42
CA MET A 1 -26.23 -14.37 17.32
C MET A 1 -24.94 -14.52 16.52
N THR A 2 -23.98 -13.73 16.81
CA THR A 2 -22.72 -13.78 16.09
C THR A 2 -21.67 -14.50 16.91
N ASN A 3 -20.88 -15.35 16.24
CA ASN A 3 -19.73 -16.01 16.85
C ASN A 3 -18.49 -15.17 16.61
N ARG A 4 -18.46 -14.03 17.27
CA ARG A 4 -17.34 -13.10 17.12
C ARG A 4 -16.19 -13.58 18.01
N GLN A 5 -15.00 -13.51 17.45
CA GLN A 5 -13.79 -13.90 18.19
C GLN A 5 -13.35 -12.75 19.09
N PRO A 6 -13.18 -12.98 20.40
CA PRO A 6 -12.57 -11.97 21.24
C PRO A 6 -11.10 -11.84 20.91
N LEU A 7 -10.57 -10.63 21.03
CA LEU A 7 -9.16 -10.38 20.77
C LEU A 7 -8.32 -10.78 22.00
N ASN A 8 -7.24 -11.47 21.74
CA ASN A 8 -6.26 -11.79 22.80
C ASN A 8 -5.26 -10.62 22.96
N ALA A 9 -4.37 -10.74 23.93
CA ALA A 9 -3.40 -9.69 24.25
C ALA A 9 -2.49 -9.35 23.06
N LYS A 10 -2.07 -10.36 22.31
CA LYS A 10 -1.22 -10.14 21.14
C LYS A 10 -1.96 -9.37 20.05
N GLN A 11 -3.22 -9.73 19.82
CA GLN A 11 -4.03 -9.05 18.80
C GLN A 11 -4.31 -7.60 19.20
N LEU A 12 -4.53 -7.34 20.48
CA LEU A 12 -4.72 -5.97 20.96
C LEU A 12 -3.44 -5.15 20.79
N ALA A 13 -2.28 -5.75 21.07
CA ALA A 13 -1.00 -5.07 20.86
C ALA A 13 -0.78 -4.75 19.39
N LEU A 14 -1.11 -5.69 18.49
CA LEU A 14 -0.99 -5.47 17.04
C LEU A 14 -1.96 -4.40 16.55
N LEU A 15 -3.17 -4.37 17.09
CA LEU A 15 -4.13 -3.32 16.77
C LEU A 15 -3.55 -1.95 17.11
N ASN A 16 -2.93 -1.83 18.29
CA ASN A 16 -2.34 -0.57 18.71
C ASN A 16 -1.19 -0.16 17.77
N LEU A 17 -0.33 -1.11 17.40
CA LEU A 17 0.76 -0.84 16.46
C LEU A 17 0.23 -0.42 15.09
N TYR A 18 -0.78 -1.12 14.60
CA TYR A 18 -1.39 -0.79 13.30
C TYR A 18 -2.02 0.59 13.31
N SER A 19 -2.74 0.91 14.38
CA SER A 19 -3.44 2.19 14.51
C SER A 19 -2.48 3.38 14.55
N ASN A 20 -1.27 3.17 15.03
CA ASN A 20 -0.24 4.20 15.12
C ASN A 20 0.82 4.09 14.03
N CYS A 21 0.60 3.23 13.05
CA CYS A 21 1.55 3.02 11.97
C CYS A 21 1.63 4.26 11.06
N ARG A 22 2.87 4.68 10.78
CA ARG A 22 3.14 5.85 9.93
C ARG A 22 3.75 5.43 8.60
N LEU A 23 3.43 4.23 8.14
CA LEU A 23 3.95 3.73 6.88
C LEU A 23 3.54 4.67 5.74
N SER A 24 4.53 5.19 5.04
CA SER A 24 4.31 6.19 4.01
C SER A 24 5.52 6.24 3.09
N MET A 25 5.30 6.51 1.81
CA MET A 25 6.38 6.74 0.85
C MET A 25 5.97 7.89 -0.05
N ASP A 26 6.86 8.87 -0.17
CA ASP A 26 6.62 10.03 -1.02
C ASP A 26 6.49 9.59 -2.49
N VAL A 27 5.58 10.24 -3.23
CA VAL A 27 5.31 9.87 -4.62
C VAL A 27 6.53 10.06 -5.52
N PHE A 28 7.33 11.10 -5.27
CA PHE A 28 8.52 11.34 -6.08
C PHE A 28 9.61 10.32 -5.78
N GLU A 29 9.75 9.94 -4.51
CA GLU A 29 10.66 8.88 -4.10
C GLU A 29 10.27 7.56 -4.76
N PHE A 30 8.98 7.22 -4.76
CA PHE A 30 8.46 6.03 -5.40
C PHE A 30 8.72 6.06 -6.90
N TYR A 31 8.46 7.19 -7.53
CA TYR A 31 8.65 7.38 -8.96
C TYR A 31 10.12 7.26 -9.39
N GLN A 32 11.03 7.70 -8.53
CA GLN A 32 12.46 7.57 -8.78
C GLN A 32 12.98 6.15 -8.56
N LYS A 33 12.39 5.45 -7.60
CA LYS A 33 12.83 4.09 -7.28
C LYS A 33 12.33 3.06 -8.28
N TRP A 34 11.09 3.20 -8.72
CA TRP A 34 10.44 2.22 -9.60
C TRP A 34 10.13 2.86 -10.95
N ASN A 35 10.42 2.13 -12.01
CA ASN A 35 10.13 2.62 -13.36
C ASN A 35 8.64 2.43 -13.66
N VAL A 36 7.84 3.37 -13.22
CA VAL A 36 6.37 3.33 -13.34
C VAL A 36 5.87 4.57 -14.07
N THR A 37 4.68 4.45 -14.65
CA THR A 37 3.97 5.57 -15.26
C THR A 37 3.04 6.20 -14.23
N GLN A 38 2.57 7.41 -14.51
CA GLN A 38 1.56 8.06 -13.67
C GLN A 38 0.26 7.26 -13.64
N LYS A 39 -0.07 6.60 -14.76
CA LYS A 39 -1.24 5.72 -14.83
C LYS A 39 -1.09 4.53 -13.87
N GLN A 40 0.10 3.96 -13.79
CA GLN A 40 0.37 2.87 -12.86
C GLN A 40 0.31 3.33 -11.42
N ILE A 41 0.83 4.52 -11.13
CA ILE A 41 0.72 5.11 -9.79
C ILE A 41 -0.75 5.30 -9.43
N ALA A 42 -1.57 5.79 -10.35
CA ALA A 42 -3.00 5.95 -10.13
C ALA A 42 -3.67 4.61 -9.79
N ALA A 43 -3.29 3.55 -10.50
CA ALA A 43 -3.81 2.20 -10.23
C ALA A 43 -3.42 1.72 -8.83
N ILE A 44 -2.17 1.92 -8.44
CA ILE A 44 -1.69 1.54 -7.10
C ILE A 44 -2.47 2.29 -6.02
N CYS A 45 -2.63 3.59 -6.21
CA CYS A 45 -3.28 4.44 -5.22
C CYS A 45 -4.81 4.30 -5.23
N GLY A 46 -5.38 3.76 -6.30
CA GLY A 46 -6.83 3.65 -6.43
C GLY A 46 -7.50 4.99 -6.69
N CYS A 47 -6.83 5.86 -7.43
CA CYS A 47 -7.34 7.20 -7.76
C CYS A 47 -7.26 7.45 -9.27
N SER A 48 -7.76 8.61 -9.70
CA SER A 48 -7.73 8.97 -11.11
C SER A 48 -6.33 9.43 -11.54
N ILE A 49 -6.06 9.33 -12.84
CA ILE A 49 -4.81 9.84 -13.41
C ILE A 49 -4.70 11.36 -13.17
N SER A 50 -5.82 12.08 -13.28
CA SER A 50 -5.80 13.52 -13.04
C SER A 50 -5.41 13.87 -11.63
N THR A 51 -5.75 13.03 -10.64
CA THR A 51 -5.30 13.22 -9.27
C THR A 51 -3.77 13.12 -9.19
N VAL A 52 -3.20 12.10 -9.83
CA VAL A 52 -1.75 11.90 -9.85
C VAL A 52 -1.06 13.06 -10.57
N GLU A 53 -1.64 13.50 -11.69
CA GLU A 53 -1.08 14.62 -12.46
C GLU A 53 -0.95 15.89 -11.62
N ARG A 54 -1.90 16.11 -10.69
CA ARG A 54 -1.83 17.27 -9.80
C ARG A 54 -0.66 17.19 -8.84
N TRP A 55 -0.26 15.99 -8.45
CA TRP A 55 0.91 15.82 -7.59
C TRP A 55 2.21 16.22 -8.30
N PHE A 56 2.26 15.97 -9.62
CA PHE A 56 3.40 16.31 -10.45
C PHE A 56 3.29 17.69 -11.09
N GLY A 57 2.22 18.41 -10.82
CA GLY A 57 2.00 19.72 -11.38
C GLY A 57 2.84 20.82 -10.73
N SER A 58 2.66 22.05 -11.23
CA SER A 58 3.36 23.22 -10.69
C SER A 58 2.35 24.34 -10.43
N PRO A 59 2.03 24.68 -9.16
CA PRO A 59 2.52 24.02 -7.96
C PRO A 59 1.92 22.62 -7.80
N GLY A 60 2.70 21.71 -7.27
CA GLY A 60 2.24 20.37 -7.02
C GLY A 60 1.36 20.28 -5.77
N ARG A 61 0.41 19.36 -5.79
CA ARG A 61 -0.39 19.06 -4.62
C ARG A 61 0.25 17.93 -3.82
N VAL A 62 0.07 17.98 -2.51
CA VAL A 62 0.57 16.93 -1.62
C VAL A 62 -0.45 15.79 -1.62
N PRO A 63 -0.02 14.54 -1.90
CA PRO A 63 -0.93 13.40 -1.82
C PRO A 63 -1.42 13.19 -0.39
N GLU A 64 -2.68 12.76 -0.27
CA GLU A 64 -3.22 12.40 1.03
C GLU A 64 -2.54 11.14 1.58
N PRO A 65 -2.49 10.99 2.93
CA PRO A 65 -1.77 9.87 3.55
C PRO A 65 -2.21 8.49 3.07
N ILE A 66 -3.48 8.33 2.70
CA ILE A 66 -3.96 7.04 2.22
C ILE A 66 -3.23 6.60 0.94
N TYR A 67 -2.89 7.55 0.09
CA TYR A 67 -2.19 7.25 -1.17
C TYR A 67 -0.72 6.96 -0.93
N THR A 68 -0.05 7.74 -0.09
CA THR A 68 1.35 7.52 0.22
C THR A 68 1.55 6.21 0.99
N ARG A 69 0.56 5.79 1.75
CA ARG A 69 0.58 4.49 2.40
C ARG A 69 0.50 3.36 1.38
N ARG A 70 -0.36 3.49 0.37
CA ARG A 70 -0.48 2.46 -0.67
C ARG A 70 0.81 2.34 -1.49
N LEU A 71 1.48 3.46 -1.74
CA LEU A 71 2.78 3.43 -2.41
C LEU A 71 3.82 2.70 -1.57
N ALA A 72 3.85 2.96 -0.27
CA ALA A 72 4.77 2.28 0.64
C ALA A 72 4.49 0.78 0.70
N GLU A 73 3.22 0.40 0.71
CA GLU A 73 2.82 -1.02 0.71
C GLU A 73 3.26 -1.71 -0.58
N MET A 74 3.06 -1.05 -1.72
CA MET A 74 3.49 -1.61 -3.01
C MET A 74 4.99 -1.76 -3.06
N ASP A 75 5.71 -0.77 -2.57
CA ASP A 75 7.17 -0.81 -2.47
C ASP A 75 7.64 -2.05 -1.69
N LEU A 76 7.04 -2.29 -0.53
CA LEU A 76 7.39 -3.44 0.31
C LEU A 76 7.05 -4.76 -0.39
N ILE A 77 5.90 -4.84 -1.04
CA ILE A 77 5.48 -6.05 -1.74
C ILE A 77 6.49 -6.38 -2.85
N TRP A 78 6.87 -5.38 -3.66
CA TRP A 78 7.86 -5.61 -4.73
C TRP A 78 9.24 -5.96 -4.18
N GLU A 79 9.67 -5.26 -3.13
CA GLU A 79 10.98 -5.51 -2.52
C GLU A 79 11.09 -6.90 -1.92
N LEU A 80 10.02 -7.35 -1.27
CA LEU A 80 10.07 -8.55 -0.43
C LEU A 80 9.24 -9.70 -0.99
N TRP A 81 8.82 -9.63 -2.25
CA TRP A 81 7.93 -10.64 -2.84
C TRP A 81 8.44 -12.06 -2.64
N SER A 82 9.72 -12.29 -2.88
CA SER A 82 10.31 -13.62 -2.76
C SER A 82 10.32 -14.14 -1.33
N GLN A 83 10.21 -13.24 -0.36
CA GLN A 83 10.23 -13.59 1.07
C GLN A 83 8.84 -13.78 1.64
N ILE A 84 7.79 -13.41 0.88
CA ILE A 84 6.42 -13.55 1.34
C ILE A 84 6.00 -15.01 1.15
N PRO A 85 5.52 -15.69 2.22
CA PRO A 85 5.05 -17.07 2.08
C PRO A 85 3.92 -17.21 1.07
N ASN A 86 3.91 -18.31 0.32
CA ASN A 86 2.89 -18.54 -0.71
C ASN A 86 1.47 -18.51 -0.15
N LYS A 87 1.29 -18.96 1.09
CA LYS A 87 -0.01 -18.92 1.76
C LYS A 87 -0.52 -17.49 1.86
N ILE A 88 0.37 -16.55 2.20
CA ILE A 88 0.02 -15.14 2.31
C ILE A 88 -0.24 -14.53 0.94
N LYS A 89 0.59 -14.88 -0.05
CA LYS A 89 0.38 -14.40 -1.42
C LYS A 89 -1.01 -14.78 -1.94
N ARG A 90 -1.44 -16.02 -1.68
CA ARG A 90 -2.76 -16.48 -2.09
C ARG A 90 -3.89 -15.76 -1.37
N LYS A 91 -3.65 -15.33 -0.13
CA LYS A 91 -4.64 -14.56 0.63
C LYS A 91 -4.73 -13.12 0.10
N LEU A 92 -3.60 -12.51 -0.23
CA LEU A 92 -3.56 -11.14 -0.75
C LEU A 92 -4.13 -11.07 -2.17
N PHE A 93 -3.81 -12.07 -2.99
CA PHE A 93 -4.17 -12.06 -4.41
C PHE A 93 -4.77 -13.43 -4.78
N PRO A 94 -6.01 -13.69 -4.33
CA PRO A 94 -6.61 -15.03 -4.50
C PRO A 94 -6.77 -15.47 -5.95
N GLU A 95 -6.88 -14.54 -6.89
CA GLU A 95 -7.06 -14.85 -8.31
C GLU A 95 -5.75 -14.82 -9.09
N SER A 96 -4.62 -14.65 -8.39
CA SER A 96 -3.32 -14.52 -9.04
C SER A 96 -2.73 -15.88 -9.32
N SER A 97 -2.05 -16.00 -10.49
CA SER A 97 -1.20 -17.15 -10.81
C SER A 97 0.27 -16.80 -10.63
N ILE A 98 0.58 -15.67 -10.04
CA ILE A 98 1.96 -15.22 -9.82
C ILE A 98 2.54 -15.94 -8.61
N ASP A 99 3.68 -16.55 -8.79
CA ASP A 99 4.40 -17.23 -7.71
C ASP A 99 5.37 -16.31 -6.98
#